data_29a4b4ab0b42eac1c702333974d1f307
#
_entry.id   29a4b4ab0b42eac1c702333974d1f307
#
_cell.length_a   1.000
_cell.length_b   1.000
_cell.length_c   1.000
_cell.angle_alpha   90.00
_cell.angle_beta   90.00
_cell.angle_gamma   90.00
#
_symmetry.space_group_name_H-M   'P 1'
#
loop_
_entity.id
_entity.type
_entity.pdbx_description
1 polymer ?
#
loop_
_entity_poly.entity_id
_entity_poly.type
_entity_poly.pdbx_seq_one_letter_code
_entity_poly.pdbx_strand_id
1 'polypeptide(L)'
;MTHHATPAPQPATPASPLVEFWNDTLAPKFIKYQHILEGGLSRHSAVVMPKLEIARGDNVLDVGCGFGDTAIALGARVGRDGAVLGVDCCDDFLGIARARPEKMFAPNVRFAACDAEHDLGEAAYDFVFSRFGTMFFANPVAGLRSMRRALKPGGRMAHIVWRERADNPWLIAARDVVRQFLPPPGPDALSCGPGPFSMADEVVTRAQMEAAGFTDIAFERIDAKVNVGRDIEDAVCFQLAIGPAGETYREAGALGVARRAEIVIALSDLFEEVIEREGGLWMDSSSWLITARAPA
;
A
#
# COMPACT_ATOMS: atom_id res chain seq x y z
N MET A 1 3.28 24.05 31.07
CA MET A 1 2.92 23.11 30.02
C MET A 1 4.05 23.10 29.01
N THR A 2 4.97 22.19 29.15
CA THR A 2 6.17 22.07 28.29
C THR A 2 5.83 21.26 27.07
N HIS A 3 5.75 21.95 25.92
CA HIS A 3 5.66 21.28 24.62
C HIS A 3 6.97 20.49 24.39
N HIS A 4 6.94 19.19 24.51
CA HIS A 4 8.02 18.35 23.99
C HIS A 4 7.96 18.41 22.45
N ALA A 5 8.87 19.17 21.87
CA ALA A 5 9.12 19.15 20.43
C ALA A 5 9.66 17.75 20.07
N THR A 6 8.95 17.06 19.18
CA THR A 6 9.45 15.83 18.55
C THR A 6 10.78 16.16 17.86
N PRO A 7 11.86 15.39 18.08
CA PRO A 7 13.14 15.66 17.43
C PRO A 7 13.00 15.61 15.91
N ALA A 8 13.68 16.52 15.23
CA ALA A 8 13.75 16.55 13.79
C ALA A 8 14.40 15.25 13.26
N PRO A 9 13.96 14.72 12.12
CA PRO A 9 14.56 13.54 11.54
C PRO A 9 16.05 13.77 11.25
N GLN A 10 16.87 12.76 11.54
CA GLN A 10 18.31 12.79 11.25
C GLN A 10 18.56 12.85 9.73
N PRO A 11 19.74 13.37 9.28
CA PRO A 11 20.05 13.47 7.87
C PRO A 11 20.03 12.11 7.21
N ALA A 12 19.42 12.06 6.04
CA ALA A 12 19.10 10.84 5.29
C ALA A 12 20.32 9.93 5.10
N THR A 13 20.21 8.70 5.57
CA THR A 13 20.96 7.57 5.03
C THR A 13 20.74 7.53 3.50
N PRO A 14 21.74 7.17 2.67
CA PRO A 14 21.52 7.01 1.23
C PRO A 14 20.29 6.15 0.98
N ALA A 15 19.41 6.59 0.08
CA ALA A 15 18.21 5.85 -0.25
C ALA A 15 18.57 4.42 -0.67
N SER A 16 17.80 3.43 -0.22
CA SER A 16 17.99 2.07 -0.69
C SER A 16 17.64 1.98 -2.18
N PRO A 17 18.20 1.04 -2.96
CA PRO A 17 17.83 0.84 -4.36
C PRO A 17 16.32 0.64 -4.56
N LEU A 18 15.64 0.09 -3.56
CA LEU A 18 14.19 -0.05 -3.55
C LEU A 18 13.48 1.31 -3.45
N VAL A 19 13.94 2.18 -2.57
CA VAL A 19 13.39 3.54 -2.42
C VAL A 19 13.63 4.36 -3.68
N GLU A 20 14.81 4.25 -4.31
CA GLU A 20 15.09 4.89 -5.60
C GLU A 20 14.14 4.38 -6.69
N PHE A 21 13.93 3.06 -6.78
CA PHE A 21 13.00 2.48 -7.74
C PHE A 21 11.54 2.96 -7.53
N TRP A 22 11.11 3.09 -6.27
CA TRP A 22 9.81 3.65 -5.96
C TRP A 22 9.70 5.11 -6.43
N ASN A 23 10.67 5.95 -6.13
CA ASN A 23 10.64 7.36 -6.50
C ASN A 23 10.74 7.56 -8.02
N ASP A 24 11.69 6.90 -8.68
CA ASP A 24 12.03 7.20 -10.07
C ASP A 24 11.15 6.46 -11.08
N THR A 25 10.72 5.24 -10.73
CA THR A 25 10.02 4.37 -11.70
C THR A 25 8.54 4.21 -11.39
N LEU A 26 8.15 4.03 -10.14
CA LEU A 26 6.77 3.72 -9.77
C LEU A 26 5.93 4.96 -9.48
N ALA A 27 6.50 5.95 -8.78
CA ALA A 27 5.74 7.13 -8.37
C ALA A 27 5.04 7.85 -9.52
N PRO A 28 5.67 8.14 -10.67
CA PRO A 28 4.99 8.78 -11.79
C PRO A 28 3.78 7.99 -12.29
N LYS A 29 3.87 6.65 -12.27
CA LYS A 29 2.79 5.76 -12.69
C LYS A 29 1.65 5.74 -11.67
N PHE A 30 1.97 5.65 -10.38
CA PHE A 30 0.98 5.69 -9.30
C PHE A 30 0.24 7.03 -9.28
N ILE A 31 0.92 8.14 -9.51
CA ILE A 31 0.31 9.48 -9.62
C ILE A 31 -0.63 9.53 -10.83
N LYS A 32 -0.20 9.04 -11.99
CA LYS A 32 -1.04 9.01 -13.20
C LYS A 32 -2.34 8.24 -12.99
N TYR A 33 -2.29 7.14 -12.25
CA TYR A 33 -3.43 6.26 -11.98
C TYR A 33 -4.00 6.42 -10.56
N GLN A 34 -3.77 7.56 -9.91
CA GLN A 34 -4.25 7.85 -8.57
C GLN A 34 -5.76 7.62 -8.44
N HIS A 35 -6.54 8.00 -9.45
CA HIS A 35 -7.99 7.85 -9.47
C HIS A 35 -8.45 6.38 -9.36
N ILE A 36 -7.70 5.43 -9.94
CA ILE A 36 -7.96 3.99 -9.81
C ILE A 36 -7.50 3.49 -8.44
N LEU A 37 -6.28 3.84 -8.05
CA LEU A 37 -5.67 3.36 -6.81
C LEU A 37 -6.45 3.82 -5.57
N GLU A 38 -6.79 5.10 -5.47
CA GLU A 38 -7.59 5.60 -4.35
C GLU A 38 -9.02 5.03 -4.37
N GLY A 39 -9.71 5.14 -5.49
CA GLY A 39 -11.08 4.68 -5.62
C GLY A 39 -11.24 3.17 -5.43
N GLY A 40 -10.33 2.37 -6.01
CA GLY A 40 -10.31 0.92 -5.89
C GLY A 40 -9.98 0.44 -4.48
N LEU A 41 -8.85 0.91 -3.93
CA LEU A 41 -8.36 0.44 -2.63
C LEU A 41 -9.21 0.96 -1.45
N SER A 42 -9.90 2.07 -1.61
CA SER A 42 -10.76 2.65 -0.56
C SER A 42 -11.91 1.71 -0.15
N ARG A 43 -12.35 0.79 -1.01
CA ARG A 43 -13.39 -0.19 -0.68
C ARG A 43 -12.93 -1.13 0.45
N HIS A 44 -11.69 -1.60 0.44
CA HIS A 44 -11.12 -2.36 1.54
C HIS A 44 -11.05 -1.53 2.82
N SER A 45 -10.62 -0.26 2.70
CA SER A 45 -10.59 0.67 3.84
C SER A 45 -11.97 0.90 4.43
N ALA A 46 -13.02 1.04 3.60
CA ALA A 46 -14.39 1.26 4.07
C ALA A 46 -14.92 0.09 4.93
N VAL A 47 -14.52 -1.15 4.61
CA VAL A 47 -14.86 -2.32 5.41
C VAL A 47 -14.04 -2.40 6.69
N VAL A 48 -12.76 -2.03 6.62
CA VAL A 48 -11.79 -2.20 7.72
C VAL A 48 -11.87 -1.07 8.75
N MET A 49 -11.98 0.19 8.30
CA MET A 49 -11.93 1.36 9.21
C MET A 49 -12.91 1.29 10.39
N PRO A 50 -14.17 0.84 10.24
CA PRO A 50 -15.08 0.71 11.37
C PRO A 50 -14.66 -0.32 12.42
N LYS A 51 -13.83 -1.30 12.04
CA LYS A 51 -13.37 -2.40 12.90
C LYS A 51 -12.12 -2.05 13.72
N LEU A 52 -11.41 -0.99 13.34
CA LEU A 52 -10.19 -0.58 14.03
C LEU A 52 -10.51 -0.06 15.43
N GLU A 53 -9.79 -0.54 16.42
CA GLU A 53 -9.90 -0.09 17.82
C GLU A 53 -9.11 1.22 18.04
N ILE A 54 -9.44 2.28 17.31
CA ILE A 54 -8.80 3.59 17.45
C ILE A 54 -9.72 4.49 18.28
N ALA A 55 -9.19 5.04 19.36
CA ALA A 55 -9.91 5.94 20.24
C ALA A 55 -9.69 7.41 19.87
N ARG A 56 -10.58 8.28 20.33
CA ARG A 56 -10.33 9.74 20.30
C ARG A 56 -9.17 10.07 21.23
N GLY A 57 -8.26 10.89 20.73
CA GLY A 57 -7.04 11.26 21.47
C GLY A 57 -5.84 10.34 21.18
N ASP A 58 -6.01 9.23 20.46
CA ASP A 58 -4.88 8.36 20.09
C ASP A 58 -3.88 9.10 19.19
N ASN A 59 -2.59 8.80 19.39
CA ASN A 59 -1.54 9.11 18.44
C ASN A 59 -1.38 7.94 17.48
N VAL A 60 -1.57 8.18 16.19
CA VAL A 60 -1.56 7.16 15.14
C VAL A 60 -0.43 7.38 14.16
N LEU A 61 0.24 6.30 13.76
CA LEU A 61 1.20 6.28 12.66
C LEU A 61 0.58 5.54 11.47
N ASP A 62 0.53 6.18 10.30
CA ASP A 62 0.09 5.58 9.04
C ASP A 62 1.32 5.30 8.16
N VAL A 63 1.70 4.03 8.03
CA VAL A 63 2.93 3.59 7.36
C VAL A 63 2.66 3.23 5.90
N GLY A 64 3.40 3.83 4.96
CA GLY A 64 3.11 3.75 3.54
C GLY A 64 1.82 4.51 3.22
N CYS A 65 1.71 5.75 3.72
CA CYS A 65 0.47 6.54 3.63
C CYS A 65 0.13 7.01 2.22
N GLY A 66 1.04 6.89 1.26
CA GLY A 66 0.85 7.27 -0.13
C GLY A 66 0.33 8.70 -0.26
N PHE A 67 -0.82 8.84 -0.93
CA PHE A 67 -1.46 10.14 -1.17
C PHE A 67 -2.23 10.71 0.04
N GLY A 68 -2.17 10.07 1.21
CA GLY A 68 -2.62 10.60 2.50
C GLY A 68 -4.11 10.46 2.81
N ASP A 69 -4.90 9.82 1.97
CA ASP A 69 -6.35 9.65 2.18
C ASP A 69 -6.66 8.89 3.48
N THR A 70 -5.92 7.81 3.78
CA THR A 70 -6.06 7.05 5.04
C THR A 70 -5.64 7.88 6.26
N ALA A 71 -4.50 8.56 6.19
CA ALA A 71 -4.03 9.40 7.29
C ALA A 71 -5.04 10.51 7.64
N ILE A 72 -5.67 11.13 6.64
CA ILE A 72 -6.70 12.16 6.84
C ILE A 72 -7.95 11.56 7.48
N ALA A 73 -8.40 10.38 7.01
CA ALA A 73 -9.53 9.67 7.61
C ALA A 73 -9.27 9.27 9.07
N LEU A 74 -8.06 8.81 9.38
CA LEU A 74 -7.61 8.53 10.75
C LEU A 74 -7.58 9.80 11.60
N GLY A 75 -7.12 10.92 11.03
CA GLY A 75 -7.12 12.22 11.71
C GLY A 75 -8.51 12.69 12.15
N ALA A 76 -9.52 12.48 11.31
CA ALA A 76 -10.91 12.76 11.66
C ALA A 76 -11.40 11.85 12.80
N ARG A 77 -10.95 10.58 12.83
CA ARG A 77 -11.35 9.61 13.84
C ARG A 77 -10.75 9.90 15.22
N VAL A 78 -9.45 10.19 15.30
CA VAL A 78 -8.80 10.52 16.57
C VAL A 78 -9.21 11.89 17.13
N GLY A 79 -9.71 12.76 16.27
CA GLY A 79 -10.22 14.08 16.65
C GLY A 79 -9.09 15.06 17.05
N ARG A 80 -9.47 16.20 17.62
CA ARG A 80 -8.55 17.32 17.89
C ARG A 80 -7.50 17.02 18.96
N ASP A 81 -7.79 16.11 19.87
CA ASP A 81 -6.92 15.74 20.98
C ASP A 81 -5.93 14.63 20.59
N GLY A 82 -6.14 13.98 19.44
CA GLY A 82 -5.25 13.00 18.86
C GLY A 82 -4.42 13.57 17.71
N ALA A 83 -3.43 12.80 17.26
CA ALA A 83 -2.57 13.17 16.16
C ALA A 83 -2.32 12.00 15.22
N VAL A 84 -2.10 12.29 13.95
CA VAL A 84 -1.68 11.30 12.94
C VAL A 84 -0.42 11.77 12.25
N LEU A 85 0.57 10.88 12.17
CA LEU A 85 1.72 11.02 11.28
C LEU A 85 1.60 9.99 10.16
N GLY A 86 1.46 10.46 8.92
CA GLY A 86 1.61 9.63 7.72
C GLY A 86 3.08 9.63 7.28
N VAL A 87 3.65 8.46 7.06
CA VAL A 87 5.01 8.30 6.53
C VAL A 87 5.00 7.51 5.23
N ASP A 88 5.84 7.94 4.30
CA ASP A 88 6.07 7.26 3.02
C ASP A 88 7.52 7.50 2.57
N CYS A 89 8.07 6.61 1.76
CA CYS A 89 9.40 6.79 1.19
C CYS A 89 9.39 7.67 -0.08
N CYS A 90 8.22 8.02 -0.61
CA CYS A 90 8.06 8.79 -1.84
C CYS A 90 7.64 10.24 -1.54
N ASP A 91 8.55 11.18 -1.77
CA ASP A 91 8.30 12.62 -1.53
C ASP A 91 7.18 13.19 -2.42
N ASP A 92 7.05 12.71 -3.66
CA ASP A 92 5.99 13.16 -4.58
C ASP A 92 4.60 12.78 -4.06
N PHE A 93 4.44 11.59 -3.49
CA PHE A 93 3.19 11.20 -2.83
C PHE A 93 2.87 12.12 -1.65
N LEU A 94 3.88 12.40 -0.82
CA LEU A 94 3.73 13.30 0.32
C LEU A 94 3.43 14.75 -0.10
N GLY A 95 3.96 15.18 -1.24
CA GLY A 95 3.61 16.47 -1.85
C GLY A 95 2.12 16.55 -2.15
N ILE A 96 1.57 15.51 -2.79
CA ILE A 96 0.13 15.39 -3.07
C ILE A 96 -0.67 15.33 -1.77
N ALA A 97 -0.24 14.50 -0.80
CA ALA A 97 -0.92 14.35 0.49
C ALA A 97 -1.04 15.68 1.25
N ARG A 98 0.02 16.50 1.24
CA ARG A 98 0.04 17.84 1.87
C ARG A 98 -0.87 18.84 1.14
N ALA A 99 -1.03 18.69 -0.18
CA ALA A 99 -1.82 19.58 -1.02
C ALA A 99 -3.32 19.23 -1.08
N ARG A 100 -3.74 18.11 -0.49
CA ARG A 100 -5.15 17.68 -0.52
C ARG A 100 -6.07 18.71 0.12
N PRO A 101 -7.20 19.05 -0.50
CA PRO A 101 -8.17 19.99 0.09
C PRO A 101 -8.68 19.55 1.48
N GLU A 102 -8.89 18.25 1.67
CA GLU A 102 -9.37 17.65 2.93
C GLU A 102 -8.37 17.87 4.08
N LYS A 103 -7.09 18.08 3.76
CA LYS A 103 -6.05 18.38 4.75
C LYS A 103 -6.32 19.68 5.53
N MET A 104 -7.06 20.64 4.95
CA MET A 104 -7.48 21.86 5.65
C MET A 104 -8.34 21.57 6.88
N PHE A 105 -9.12 20.49 6.84
CA PHE A 105 -10.00 20.06 7.93
C PHE A 105 -9.32 19.07 8.89
N ALA A 106 -8.06 18.70 8.63
CA ALA A 106 -7.28 17.75 9.41
C ALA A 106 -5.95 18.37 9.91
N PRO A 107 -6.00 19.42 10.77
CA PRO A 107 -4.80 20.10 11.26
C PRO A 107 -3.91 19.21 12.13
N ASN A 108 -4.48 18.15 12.69
CA ASN A 108 -3.81 17.14 13.51
C ASN A 108 -3.11 16.04 12.70
N VAL A 109 -3.13 16.11 11.36
CA VAL A 109 -2.42 15.18 10.46
C VAL A 109 -1.14 15.84 9.96
N ARG A 110 -0.02 15.11 9.99
CA ARG A 110 1.27 15.53 9.43
C ARG A 110 1.80 14.44 8.52
N PHE A 111 2.71 14.80 7.60
CA PHE A 111 3.36 13.90 6.67
C PHE A 111 4.87 14.08 6.70
N ALA A 112 5.62 12.95 6.72
CA ALA A 112 7.07 12.94 6.71
C ALA A 112 7.61 11.84 5.79
N ALA A 113 8.70 12.16 5.07
CA ALA A 113 9.46 11.18 4.31
C ALA A 113 10.22 10.26 5.27
N CYS A 114 10.05 8.94 5.09
CA CYS A 114 10.70 7.95 5.93
C CYS A 114 10.74 6.60 5.23
N ASP A 115 11.89 5.92 5.27
CA ASP A 115 11.97 4.49 5.01
C ASP A 115 11.57 3.72 6.28
N ALA A 116 10.38 3.16 6.26
CA ALA A 116 9.77 2.51 7.42
C ALA A 116 10.51 1.23 7.89
N GLU A 117 11.41 0.68 7.07
CA GLU A 117 12.22 -0.47 7.47
C GLU A 117 13.34 -0.09 8.46
N HIS A 118 13.68 1.20 8.57
CA HIS A 118 14.78 1.65 9.43
C HIS A 118 14.33 2.08 10.81
N ASP A 119 13.74 3.27 10.94
CA ASP A 119 13.38 3.80 12.25
C ASP A 119 12.13 4.69 12.19
N LEU A 120 11.09 4.23 12.85
CA LEU A 120 9.82 4.95 13.03
C LEU A 120 9.71 5.60 14.42
N GLY A 121 10.81 5.64 15.19
CA GLY A 121 10.84 6.11 16.58
C GLY A 121 10.46 5.02 17.58
N GLU A 122 10.38 5.40 18.85
CA GLU A 122 10.11 4.46 19.95
C GLU A 122 8.94 4.93 20.82
N ALA A 123 8.04 3.99 21.13
CA ALA A 123 6.97 4.12 22.12
C ALA A 123 6.16 5.43 22.03
N ALA A 124 5.90 5.92 20.81
CA ALA A 124 5.25 7.21 20.57
C ALA A 124 3.75 7.07 20.21
N TYR A 125 3.35 5.93 19.67
CA TYR A 125 2.03 5.76 19.08
C TYR A 125 1.17 4.75 19.84
N ASP A 126 -0.12 5.07 19.92
CA ASP A 126 -1.14 4.19 20.50
C ASP A 126 -1.61 3.15 19.47
N PHE A 127 -1.52 3.54 18.18
CA PHE A 127 -1.93 2.71 17.05
C PHE A 127 -0.99 2.91 15.84
N VAL A 128 -0.62 1.82 15.18
CA VAL A 128 0.07 1.83 13.88
C VAL A 128 -0.83 1.20 12.83
N PHE A 129 -1.02 1.89 11.72
CA PHE A 129 -1.81 1.46 10.59
C PHE A 129 -0.96 1.38 9.31
N SER A 130 -1.33 0.49 8.40
CA SER A 130 -0.82 0.49 7.03
C SER A 130 -1.85 -0.10 6.07
N ARG A 131 -2.01 0.51 4.89
CA ARG A 131 -2.85 -0.02 3.82
C ARG A 131 -2.01 -0.32 2.59
N PHE A 132 -1.81 -1.61 2.30
CA PHE A 132 -1.07 -2.10 1.13
C PHE A 132 0.37 -1.56 1.00
N GLY A 133 0.98 -1.10 2.12
CA GLY A 133 2.36 -0.62 2.15
C GLY A 133 3.35 -1.68 2.60
N THR A 134 3.06 -2.40 3.68
CA THR A 134 4.00 -3.33 4.35
C THR A 134 4.45 -4.51 3.49
N MET A 135 3.64 -4.91 2.51
CA MET A 135 3.97 -6.01 1.59
C MET A 135 5.15 -5.70 0.65
N PHE A 136 5.59 -4.46 0.61
CA PHE A 136 6.73 -4.03 -0.21
C PHE A 136 8.04 -3.90 0.59
N PHE A 137 8.04 -4.19 1.87
CA PHE A 137 9.26 -4.21 2.68
C PHE A 137 10.26 -5.23 2.12
N ALA A 138 11.49 -4.78 1.81
CA ALA A 138 12.56 -5.67 1.38
C ALA A 138 12.93 -6.67 2.49
N ASN A 139 12.89 -6.21 3.74
CA ASN A 139 13.01 -7.05 4.93
C ASN A 139 11.76 -6.91 5.81
N PRO A 140 10.74 -7.78 5.60
CA PRO A 140 9.47 -7.71 6.33
C PRO A 140 9.64 -7.72 7.85
N VAL A 141 10.56 -8.54 8.39
CA VAL A 141 10.80 -8.61 9.84
C VAL A 141 11.41 -7.32 10.38
N ALA A 142 12.31 -6.67 9.63
CA ALA A 142 12.88 -5.39 10.03
C ALA A 142 11.82 -4.27 10.05
N GLY A 143 11.03 -4.14 8.98
CA GLY A 143 9.96 -3.16 8.91
C GLY A 143 8.88 -3.37 9.97
N LEU A 144 8.41 -4.60 10.14
CA LEU A 144 7.45 -4.94 11.19
C LEU A 144 8.02 -4.67 12.61
N ARG A 145 9.31 -4.92 12.83
CA ARG A 145 9.98 -4.59 14.10
C ARG A 145 10.07 -3.09 14.33
N SER A 146 10.34 -2.31 13.30
CA SER A 146 10.31 -0.83 13.36
C SER A 146 8.92 -0.34 13.74
N MET A 147 7.86 -0.87 13.12
CA MET A 147 6.47 -0.57 13.46
C MET A 147 6.13 -0.94 14.91
N ARG A 148 6.56 -2.13 15.38
CA ARG A 148 6.34 -2.55 16.77
C ARG A 148 7.06 -1.63 17.77
N ARG A 149 8.31 -1.23 17.50
CA ARG A 149 9.07 -0.32 18.36
C ARG A 149 8.40 1.06 18.47
N ALA A 150 7.80 1.55 17.40
CA ALA A 150 7.07 2.81 17.38
C ALA A 150 5.83 2.80 18.29
N LEU A 151 5.24 1.63 18.54
CA LEU A 151 4.11 1.47 19.45
C LEU A 151 4.52 1.61 20.92
N LYS A 152 3.67 2.26 21.70
CA LYS A 152 3.70 2.20 23.16
C LYS A 152 3.52 0.78 23.64
N PRO A 153 3.95 0.42 24.87
CA PRO A 153 3.60 -0.86 25.48
C PRO A 153 2.09 -1.09 25.43
N GLY A 154 1.66 -2.28 24.98
CA GLY A 154 0.25 -2.61 24.77
C GLY A 154 -0.42 -1.92 23.58
N GLY A 155 0.31 -1.10 22.81
CA GLY A 155 -0.19 -0.44 21.62
C GLY A 155 -0.64 -1.41 20.54
N ARG A 156 -1.50 -0.97 19.65
CA ARG A 156 -2.22 -1.80 18.66
C ARG A 156 -1.73 -1.52 17.24
N MET A 157 -1.75 -2.53 16.43
CA MET A 157 -1.43 -2.46 15.02
C MET A 157 -2.53 -3.07 14.18
N ALA A 158 -2.78 -2.49 13.00
CA ALA A 158 -3.55 -3.12 11.93
C ALA A 158 -2.91 -2.81 10.59
N HIS A 159 -2.82 -3.80 9.72
CA HIS A 159 -2.46 -3.56 8.32
C HIS A 159 -3.35 -4.36 7.37
N ILE A 160 -3.54 -3.81 6.16
CA ILE A 160 -4.26 -4.44 5.07
C ILE A 160 -3.25 -4.87 4.02
N VAL A 161 -3.24 -6.15 3.67
CA VAL A 161 -2.36 -6.72 2.64
C VAL A 161 -3.16 -7.65 1.73
N TRP A 162 -2.71 -7.86 0.48
CA TRP A 162 -3.41 -8.79 -0.41
C TRP A 162 -3.31 -10.23 0.08
N ARG A 163 -4.40 -10.96 -0.10
CA ARG A 163 -4.46 -12.41 0.06
C ARG A 163 -3.84 -13.11 -1.16
N GLU A 164 -4.08 -14.40 -1.26
CA GLU A 164 -3.60 -15.28 -2.32
C GLU A 164 -3.87 -14.72 -3.73
N ARG A 165 -2.98 -15.09 -4.66
CA ARG A 165 -3.14 -14.70 -6.08
C ARG A 165 -4.47 -15.14 -6.66
N ALA A 166 -4.94 -16.34 -6.29
CA ALA A 166 -6.21 -16.87 -6.75
C ALA A 166 -7.43 -16.05 -6.31
N ASP A 167 -7.31 -15.34 -5.18
CA ASP A 167 -8.35 -14.46 -4.65
C ASP A 167 -8.31 -13.03 -5.27
N ASN A 168 -7.33 -12.75 -6.12
CA ASN A 168 -7.08 -11.40 -6.67
C ASN A 168 -6.98 -11.40 -8.20
N PRO A 169 -8.06 -11.80 -8.90
CA PRO A 169 -8.07 -11.85 -10.36
C PRO A 169 -7.75 -10.50 -11.01
N TRP A 170 -8.06 -9.38 -10.36
CA TRP A 170 -7.79 -8.04 -10.88
C TRP A 170 -6.30 -7.75 -11.18
N LEU A 171 -5.36 -8.43 -10.49
CA LEU A 171 -3.91 -8.35 -10.77
C LEU A 171 -3.41 -9.48 -11.64
N ILE A 172 -4.04 -10.66 -11.52
CA ILE A 172 -3.50 -11.89 -12.07
C ILE A 172 -4.00 -12.15 -13.48
N ALA A 173 -5.26 -11.85 -13.78
CA ALA A 173 -5.82 -12.10 -15.11
C ALA A 173 -5.06 -11.33 -16.21
N ALA A 174 -4.81 -10.05 -16.01
CA ALA A 174 -4.05 -9.25 -16.96
C ALA A 174 -2.60 -9.75 -17.13
N ARG A 175 -1.94 -10.17 -16.02
CA ARG A 175 -0.61 -10.80 -16.10
C ARG A 175 -0.63 -12.05 -16.95
N ASP A 176 -1.62 -12.91 -16.77
CA ASP A 176 -1.71 -14.19 -17.48
C ASP A 176 -1.98 -13.98 -18.99
N VAL A 177 -2.73 -12.96 -19.36
CA VAL A 177 -2.86 -12.52 -20.76
C VAL A 177 -1.52 -12.05 -21.30
N VAL A 178 -0.81 -11.13 -20.62
CA VAL A 178 0.48 -10.60 -21.08
C VAL A 178 1.52 -11.70 -21.25
N ARG A 179 1.52 -12.71 -20.38
CA ARG A 179 2.43 -13.88 -20.44
C ARG A 179 2.20 -14.81 -21.62
N GLN A 180 1.12 -14.69 -22.34
CA GLN A 180 0.92 -15.43 -23.60
C GLN A 180 1.79 -14.85 -24.73
N PHE A 181 2.22 -13.61 -24.60
CA PHE A 181 2.98 -12.89 -25.61
C PHE A 181 4.43 -12.62 -25.20
N LEU A 182 4.69 -12.55 -23.90
CA LEU A 182 5.97 -12.13 -23.32
C LEU A 182 6.49 -13.13 -22.29
N PRO A 183 7.81 -13.36 -22.22
CA PRO A 183 8.41 -14.19 -21.19
C PRO A 183 8.23 -13.54 -19.80
N PRO A 184 8.31 -14.32 -18.72
CA PRO A 184 8.36 -13.79 -17.38
C PRO A 184 9.59 -12.89 -17.19
N PRO A 185 9.55 -11.91 -16.27
CA PRO A 185 10.72 -11.12 -15.87
C PRO A 185 11.88 -12.03 -15.46
N GLY A 186 13.10 -11.63 -15.80
CA GLY A 186 14.31 -12.33 -15.40
C GLY A 186 14.55 -12.24 -13.87
N PRO A 187 15.51 -13.03 -13.35
CA PRO A 187 15.82 -13.02 -11.92
C PRO A 187 16.40 -11.68 -11.44
N ASP A 188 17.00 -10.91 -12.34
CA ASP A 188 17.62 -9.61 -12.05
C ASP A 188 16.67 -8.43 -12.34
N ALA A 189 15.39 -8.71 -12.64
CA ALA A 189 14.42 -7.68 -12.93
C ALA A 189 14.21 -6.75 -11.72
N LEU A 190 14.23 -5.44 -11.96
CA LEU A 190 13.89 -4.48 -10.93
C LEU A 190 12.42 -4.64 -10.54
N SER A 191 12.17 -4.84 -9.27
CA SER A 191 10.84 -5.03 -8.72
C SER A 191 10.56 -4.05 -7.57
N CYS A 192 9.28 -3.90 -7.23
CA CYS A 192 8.83 -3.08 -6.10
C CYS A 192 9.11 -3.72 -4.71
N GLY A 193 10.10 -4.57 -4.60
CA GLY A 193 10.38 -5.39 -3.42
C GLY A 193 9.81 -6.80 -3.60
N PRO A 194 9.48 -7.52 -2.49
CA PRO A 194 8.93 -8.87 -2.58
C PRO A 194 7.59 -8.97 -3.32
N GLY A 195 6.93 -7.81 -3.50
CA GLY A 195 5.74 -7.66 -4.32
C GLY A 195 4.41 -7.77 -3.56
N PRO A 196 3.29 -7.55 -4.27
CA PRO A 196 1.98 -7.35 -3.64
C PRO A 196 1.45 -8.58 -2.88
N PHE A 197 2.00 -9.76 -3.09
CA PHE A 197 1.57 -11.00 -2.45
C PHE A 197 2.57 -11.55 -1.43
N SER A 198 3.55 -10.77 -1.02
CA SER A 198 4.61 -11.21 -0.08
C SER A 198 4.08 -11.59 1.30
N MET A 199 2.95 -11.02 1.71
CA MET A 199 2.28 -11.27 2.98
C MET A 199 0.95 -12.02 2.82
N ALA A 200 0.74 -12.70 1.71
CA ALA A 200 -0.51 -13.43 1.42
C ALA A 200 -0.65 -14.70 2.28
N ASP A 201 0.45 -15.41 2.50
CA ASP A 201 0.47 -16.63 3.31
C ASP A 201 0.40 -16.29 4.80
N GLU A 202 -0.69 -16.74 5.45
CA GLU A 202 -0.94 -16.49 6.87
C GLU A 202 0.17 -17.06 7.77
N VAL A 203 0.64 -18.27 7.48
CA VAL A 203 1.65 -18.96 8.33
C VAL A 203 2.97 -18.21 8.28
N VAL A 204 3.42 -17.85 7.08
CA VAL A 204 4.67 -17.11 6.88
C VAL A 204 4.57 -15.71 7.51
N THR A 205 3.49 -14.99 7.24
CA THR A 205 3.31 -13.63 7.74
C THR A 205 3.19 -13.59 9.26
N ARG A 206 2.46 -14.56 9.86
CA ARG A 206 2.39 -14.71 11.32
C ARG A 206 3.78 -14.93 11.93
N ALA A 207 4.58 -15.84 11.36
CA ALA A 207 5.94 -16.09 11.85
C ALA A 207 6.84 -14.83 11.73
N GLN A 208 6.70 -14.04 10.67
CA GLN A 208 7.42 -12.76 10.52
C GLN A 208 7.01 -11.75 11.60
N MET A 209 5.72 -11.63 11.91
CA MET A 209 5.20 -10.75 12.95
C MET A 209 5.63 -11.18 14.35
N GLU A 210 5.60 -12.48 14.64
CA GLU A 210 6.11 -13.05 15.90
C GLU A 210 7.62 -12.77 16.05
N ALA A 211 8.42 -12.97 15.00
CA ALA A 211 9.84 -12.65 14.97
C ALA A 211 10.13 -11.14 15.12
N ALA A 212 9.19 -10.28 14.71
CA ALA A 212 9.23 -8.83 14.94
C ALA A 212 8.85 -8.47 16.40
N GLY A 213 8.26 -9.39 17.17
CA GLY A 213 7.90 -9.22 18.58
C GLY A 213 6.45 -8.78 18.81
N PHE A 214 5.55 -9.00 17.86
CA PHE A 214 4.11 -8.80 18.03
C PHE A 214 3.47 -9.99 18.74
N THR A 215 2.37 -9.71 19.45
CA THR A 215 1.48 -10.68 20.11
C THR A 215 0.05 -10.47 19.62
N ASP A 216 -0.86 -11.37 20.01
CA ASP A 216 -2.31 -11.31 19.72
C ASP A 216 -2.60 -11.13 18.22
N ILE A 217 -1.84 -11.84 17.38
CA ILE A 217 -1.92 -11.72 15.93
C ILE A 217 -3.18 -12.42 15.42
N ALA A 218 -4.05 -11.67 14.75
CA ALA A 218 -5.29 -12.18 14.15
C ALA A 218 -5.38 -11.80 12.68
N PHE A 219 -5.94 -12.70 11.86
CA PHE A 219 -6.19 -12.52 10.44
C PHE A 219 -7.69 -12.56 10.18
N GLU A 220 -8.21 -11.58 9.47
CA GLU A 220 -9.58 -11.52 9.01
C GLU A 220 -9.60 -11.33 7.49
N ARG A 221 -10.34 -12.19 6.78
CA ARG A 221 -10.56 -12.08 5.34
C ARG A 221 -11.49 -10.90 5.03
N ILE A 222 -11.08 -10.04 4.12
CA ILE A 222 -11.85 -8.91 3.62
C ILE A 222 -11.99 -9.04 2.12
N ASP A 223 -13.21 -9.26 1.65
CA ASP A 223 -13.54 -9.31 0.22
C ASP A 223 -14.18 -7.98 -0.19
N ALA A 224 -13.67 -7.38 -1.25
CA ALA A 224 -14.22 -6.18 -1.85
C ALA A 224 -13.92 -6.16 -3.35
N LYS A 225 -14.70 -5.40 -4.13
CA LYS A 225 -14.34 -5.15 -5.52
C LYS A 225 -13.41 -3.95 -5.61
N VAL A 226 -12.44 -4.03 -6.52
CA VAL A 226 -11.55 -2.92 -6.87
C VAL A 226 -11.92 -2.37 -8.23
N ASN A 227 -11.87 -1.05 -8.39
CA ASN A 227 -11.93 -0.41 -9.70
C ASN A 227 -10.61 -0.66 -10.43
N VAL A 228 -10.68 -1.08 -11.69
CA VAL A 228 -9.50 -1.33 -12.53
C VAL A 228 -9.39 -0.37 -13.70
N GLY A 229 -10.39 0.51 -13.90
CA GLY A 229 -10.41 1.52 -14.94
C GLY A 229 -11.79 2.18 -15.05
N ARG A 230 -11.86 3.39 -15.59
CA ARG A 230 -13.11 4.08 -15.93
C ARG A 230 -13.78 3.45 -17.13
N ASP A 231 -12.96 2.91 -18.04
CA ASP A 231 -13.32 2.22 -19.26
C ASP A 231 -12.24 1.19 -19.60
N ILE A 232 -12.41 0.46 -20.70
CA ILE A 232 -11.48 -0.60 -21.15
C ILE A 232 -10.10 -0.01 -21.46
N GLU A 233 -10.02 1.15 -22.10
CA GLU A 233 -8.73 1.78 -22.45
C GLU A 233 -7.95 2.16 -21.19
N ASP A 234 -8.62 2.77 -20.20
CA ASP A 234 -8.01 3.14 -18.92
C ASP A 234 -7.54 1.88 -18.17
N ALA A 235 -8.33 0.80 -18.15
CA ALA A 235 -7.97 -0.46 -17.52
C ALA A 235 -6.75 -1.12 -18.19
N VAL A 236 -6.72 -1.21 -19.51
CA VAL A 236 -5.57 -1.74 -20.27
C VAL A 236 -4.31 -0.92 -19.98
N CYS A 237 -4.42 0.41 -20.05
CA CYS A 237 -3.31 1.30 -19.77
C CYS A 237 -2.80 1.17 -18.33
N PHE A 238 -3.69 1.07 -17.37
CA PHE A 238 -3.35 0.86 -15.96
C PHE A 238 -2.60 -0.46 -15.74
N GLN A 239 -3.13 -1.57 -16.25
CA GLN A 239 -2.52 -2.89 -16.10
C GLN A 239 -1.15 -3.02 -16.77
N LEU A 240 -0.93 -2.33 -17.90
CA LEU A 240 0.38 -2.29 -18.55
C LEU A 240 1.38 -1.33 -17.87
N ALA A 241 0.91 -0.49 -16.96
CA ALA A 241 1.77 0.44 -16.22
C ALA A 241 2.19 -0.08 -14.84
N ILE A 242 1.24 -0.70 -14.10
CA ILE A 242 1.38 -1.04 -12.68
C ILE A 242 1.04 -2.52 -12.46
N GLY A 243 1.66 -3.12 -11.46
CA GLY A 243 1.42 -4.50 -11.05
C GLY A 243 2.14 -5.54 -11.92
N PRO A 244 1.82 -6.84 -11.72
CA PRO A 244 2.56 -7.94 -12.35
C PRO A 244 2.51 -7.97 -13.88
N ALA A 245 1.43 -7.48 -14.51
CA ALA A 245 1.33 -7.36 -15.95
C ALA A 245 2.26 -6.24 -16.46
N GLY A 246 2.24 -5.08 -15.81
CA GLY A 246 3.08 -3.94 -16.11
C GLY A 246 4.57 -4.23 -15.92
N GLU A 247 4.93 -5.00 -14.90
CA GLU A 247 6.30 -5.47 -14.69
C GLU A 247 6.75 -6.39 -15.84
N THR A 248 5.95 -7.40 -16.19
CA THR A 248 6.25 -8.29 -17.33
C THR A 248 6.41 -7.50 -18.62
N TYR A 249 5.52 -6.53 -18.89
CA TYR A 249 5.58 -5.68 -20.08
C TYR A 249 6.83 -4.80 -20.11
N ARG A 250 7.19 -4.16 -18.99
CA ARG A 250 8.36 -3.29 -18.86
C ARG A 250 9.66 -4.08 -19.09
N GLU A 251 9.82 -5.21 -18.44
CA GLU A 251 11.03 -6.03 -18.50
C GLU A 251 11.25 -6.67 -19.87
N ALA A 252 10.19 -6.89 -20.65
CA ALA A 252 10.29 -7.37 -22.02
C ALA A 252 10.89 -6.33 -23.01
N GLY A 253 10.99 -5.05 -22.62
CA GLY A 253 11.64 -4.01 -23.38
C GLY A 253 11.15 -3.91 -24.84
N ALA A 254 12.06 -4.03 -25.81
CA ALA A 254 11.75 -3.94 -27.24
C ALA A 254 10.72 -4.97 -27.70
N LEU A 255 10.72 -6.20 -27.12
CA LEU A 255 9.74 -7.22 -27.44
C LEU A 255 8.34 -6.81 -26.96
N GLY A 256 8.21 -6.22 -25.78
CA GLY A 256 6.96 -5.69 -25.27
C GLY A 256 6.39 -4.62 -26.21
N VAL A 257 7.24 -3.70 -26.67
CA VAL A 257 6.85 -2.67 -27.66
C VAL A 257 6.37 -3.31 -28.96
N ALA A 258 7.10 -4.29 -29.49
CA ALA A 258 6.76 -4.97 -30.75
C ALA A 258 5.42 -5.74 -30.67
N ARG A 259 5.10 -6.31 -29.52
CA ARG A 259 3.88 -7.10 -29.30
C ARG A 259 2.71 -6.27 -28.73
N ARG A 260 2.90 -4.96 -28.54
CA ARG A 260 1.93 -4.10 -27.85
C ARG A 260 0.52 -4.17 -28.41
N ALA A 261 0.38 -4.16 -29.75
CA ALA A 261 -0.93 -4.14 -30.38
C ALA A 261 -1.73 -5.43 -30.07
N GLU A 262 -1.07 -6.57 -30.12
CA GLU A 262 -1.68 -7.88 -29.83
C GLU A 262 -2.06 -7.98 -28.34
N ILE A 263 -1.18 -7.52 -27.46
CA ILE A 263 -1.43 -7.49 -26.01
C ILE A 263 -2.60 -6.59 -25.67
N VAL A 264 -2.71 -5.39 -26.29
CA VAL A 264 -3.82 -4.46 -26.07
C VAL A 264 -5.14 -5.10 -26.48
N ILE A 265 -5.20 -5.76 -27.65
CA ILE A 265 -6.41 -6.45 -28.10
C ILE A 265 -6.82 -7.52 -27.08
N ALA A 266 -5.91 -8.41 -26.70
CA ALA A 266 -6.20 -9.49 -25.75
C ALA A 266 -6.58 -8.99 -24.35
N LEU A 267 -6.02 -7.89 -23.89
CA LEU A 267 -6.44 -7.24 -22.63
C LEU A 267 -7.80 -6.55 -22.78
N SER A 268 -8.12 -5.97 -23.94
CA SER A 268 -9.44 -5.41 -24.18
C SER A 268 -10.51 -6.49 -24.16
N ASP A 269 -10.28 -7.64 -24.82
CA ASP A 269 -11.19 -8.79 -24.79
C ASP A 269 -11.42 -9.28 -23.35
N LEU A 270 -10.35 -9.33 -22.52
CA LEU A 270 -10.48 -9.66 -21.09
C LEU A 270 -11.43 -8.67 -20.36
N PHE A 271 -11.28 -7.38 -20.61
CA PHE A 271 -12.06 -6.36 -19.91
C PHE A 271 -13.49 -6.17 -20.45
N GLU A 272 -13.80 -6.61 -21.67
CA GLU A 272 -15.17 -6.70 -22.18
C GLU A 272 -16.03 -7.65 -21.35
N GLU A 273 -15.43 -8.67 -20.73
CA GLU A 273 -16.11 -9.61 -19.84
C GLU A 273 -16.29 -9.07 -18.42
N VAL A 274 -15.63 -7.96 -18.07
CA VAL A 274 -15.68 -7.37 -16.74
C VAL A 274 -16.93 -6.49 -16.60
N ILE A 275 -17.64 -6.66 -15.49
CA ILE A 275 -18.90 -5.95 -15.24
C ILE A 275 -18.63 -4.46 -15.03
N GLU A 276 -19.21 -3.62 -15.88
CA GLU A 276 -19.28 -2.20 -15.68
C GLU A 276 -20.32 -1.87 -14.59
N ARG A 277 -19.90 -1.16 -13.55
CA ARG A 277 -20.76 -0.67 -12.46
C ARG A 277 -20.25 0.68 -11.95
N GLU A 278 -21.17 1.54 -11.52
CA GLU A 278 -20.82 2.78 -10.81
C GLU A 278 -19.73 3.63 -11.53
N GLY A 279 -19.77 3.70 -12.85
CA GLY A 279 -18.88 4.52 -13.66
C GLY A 279 -17.46 3.93 -13.82
N GLY A 280 -17.31 2.62 -13.85
CA GLY A 280 -16.03 1.97 -14.12
C GLY A 280 -16.10 0.45 -14.17
N LEU A 281 -14.97 -0.16 -14.44
CA LEU A 281 -14.79 -1.62 -14.46
C LEU A 281 -14.37 -2.12 -13.07
N TRP A 282 -15.07 -3.12 -12.55
CA TRP A 282 -14.87 -3.61 -11.20
C TRP A 282 -14.60 -5.11 -11.17
N MET A 283 -13.49 -5.50 -10.56
CA MET A 283 -13.08 -6.89 -10.40
C MET A 283 -13.06 -7.31 -8.94
N ASP A 284 -13.19 -8.61 -8.70
CA ASP A 284 -13.11 -9.17 -7.35
C ASP A 284 -11.67 -9.09 -6.82
N SER A 285 -11.58 -8.84 -5.52
CA SER A 285 -10.31 -8.83 -4.78
C SER A 285 -10.52 -9.25 -3.34
N SER A 286 -9.44 -9.72 -2.73
CA SER A 286 -9.43 -10.15 -1.34
C SER A 286 -8.15 -9.72 -0.64
N SER A 287 -8.29 -9.22 0.58
CA SER A 287 -7.19 -8.83 1.44
C SER A 287 -7.29 -9.50 2.82
N TRP A 288 -6.19 -9.51 3.54
CA TRP A 288 -6.15 -9.71 4.96
C TRP A 288 -6.27 -8.36 5.69
N LEU A 289 -7.15 -8.26 6.66
CA LEU A 289 -6.96 -7.38 7.80
C LEU A 289 -6.18 -8.17 8.84
N ILE A 290 -4.95 -7.72 9.11
CA ILE A 290 -4.11 -8.34 10.14
C ILE A 290 -4.00 -7.36 11.30
N THR A 291 -4.36 -7.82 12.49
CA THR A 291 -4.26 -7.03 13.74
C THR A 291 -3.28 -7.69 14.69
N ALA A 292 -2.61 -6.88 15.50
CA ALA A 292 -1.66 -7.35 16.51
C ALA A 292 -1.47 -6.34 17.64
N ARG A 293 -0.73 -6.72 18.68
CA ARG A 293 -0.34 -5.86 19.80
C ARG A 293 1.17 -5.85 20.02
N ALA A 294 1.68 -4.71 20.46
CA ALA A 294 2.99 -4.67 21.10
C ALA A 294 2.84 -5.27 22.53
N PRO A 295 3.81 -6.04 23.01
CA PRO A 295 3.84 -6.47 24.41
C PRO A 295 3.70 -5.30 25.40
N ALA A 296 3.14 -5.58 26.60
CA ALA A 296 2.97 -4.61 27.66
C ALA A 296 4.30 -4.23 28.32
#